data_ecec2829545f6c1f3b2441bf715229ff
#
_entry.id   ecec2829545f6c1f3b2441bf715229ff
#
_cell.length_a   1.000
_cell.length_b   1.000
_cell.length_c   1.000
_cell.angle_alpha   90.00
_cell.angle_beta   90.00
_cell.angle_gamma   90.00
#
_symmetry.space_group_name_H-M   'P 1'
#
loop_
_entity.id
_entity.type
_entity.pdbx_description
1 polymer ?
#
loop_
_entity_poly.entity_id
_entity_poly.type
_entity_poly.pdbx_seq_one_letter_code
_entity_poly.pdbx_strand_id
1 'polypeptide(L)'
;MKKVMKRVITACLAFAMILALVTPASVEAATKNESLTLYKGETYTWYLTGVKSLSSASSSKKAVATVKANKSKKQYTISAKKAGNTVVTVKGKDYSGHTQTLKVKVTVAEPKFDLKLQKLDGNYILISLKNNTKATFDRIAVKYSLKDSSGSELAAKEEIVYRAVSGKMAYETIYTTSAENVDIEKSSIKVTGYQRNPDYKYKTVGTDKLAVSIVDEQTSDTRITFKLKEVNKTSQYVYGKVYILSYDASGNIIDLEDGLISLDKKETKTTPEFSVFKSSYSHPNFDHYEIVYSGYYTTK
;
A
#
# COMPACT_ATOMS: atom_id res chain seq x y z
N MET A 1 -56.29 -53.97 23.95
CA MET A 1 -56.14 -53.37 22.61
C MET A 1 -56.58 -51.91 22.51
N LYS A 2 -57.77 -51.50 23.01
CA LYS A 2 -58.24 -50.09 22.89
C LYS A 2 -57.35 -49.02 23.53
N LYS A 3 -56.58 -49.26 24.60
CA LYS A 3 -55.67 -48.30 25.24
C LYS A 3 -54.38 -48.07 24.49
N VAL A 4 -53.85 -49.09 23.77
CA VAL A 4 -52.62 -48.99 22.95
C VAL A 4 -52.88 -48.19 21.69
N MET A 5 -54.06 -48.42 21.07
CA MET A 5 -54.45 -47.71 19.85
C MET A 5 -54.65 -46.19 20.06
N LYS A 6 -55.20 -45.76 21.23
CA LYS A 6 -55.33 -44.34 21.58
C LYS A 6 -53.94 -43.65 21.73
N ARG A 7 -52.93 -44.34 22.29
CA ARG A 7 -51.57 -43.77 22.45
C ARG A 7 -50.85 -43.67 21.13
N VAL A 8 -51.04 -44.57 20.20
CA VAL A 8 -50.42 -44.51 18.85
C VAL A 8 -51.03 -43.39 18.01
N ILE A 9 -52.36 -43.19 18.07
CA ILE A 9 -53.03 -42.10 17.34
C ILE A 9 -52.62 -40.74 17.90
N THR A 10 -52.46 -40.59 19.24
CA THR A 10 -51.96 -39.33 19.84
C THR A 10 -50.50 -39.05 19.49
N ALA A 11 -49.65 -40.08 19.39
CA ALA A 11 -48.26 -39.92 18.98
C ALA A 11 -48.13 -39.54 17.49
N CYS A 12 -48.95 -40.12 16.63
CA CYS A 12 -48.96 -39.76 15.20
C CYS A 12 -49.50 -38.35 14.95
N LEU A 13 -50.53 -37.90 15.72
CA LEU A 13 -51.02 -36.53 15.61
C LEU A 13 -50.02 -35.49 16.16
N ALA A 14 -49.28 -35.81 17.24
CA ALA A 14 -48.21 -34.96 17.73
C ALA A 14 -47.03 -34.86 16.75
N PHE A 15 -46.68 -35.97 16.05
CA PHE A 15 -45.63 -35.97 15.04
C PHE A 15 -46.07 -35.23 13.77
N ALA A 16 -47.34 -35.33 13.37
CA ALA A 16 -47.90 -34.58 12.24
C ALA A 16 -47.98 -33.07 12.51
N MET A 17 -48.29 -32.66 13.80
CA MET A 17 -48.28 -31.25 14.20
C MET A 17 -46.87 -30.68 14.31
N ILE A 18 -45.86 -31.47 14.66
CA ILE A 18 -44.45 -31.02 14.68
C ILE A 18 -43.92 -30.84 13.26
N LEU A 19 -44.34 -31.67 12.28
CA LEU A 19 -43.98 -31.46 10.87
C LEU A 19 -44.72 -30.29 10.24
N ALA A 20 -45.88 -29.87 10.73
CA ALA A 20 -46.63 -28.73 10.18
C ALA A 20 -46.15 -27.37 10.71
N LEU A 21 -45.31 -27.37 11.80
CA LEU A 21 -44.72 -26.12 12.38
C LEU A 21 -43.30 -25.81 11.90
N VAL A 22 -42.70 -26.67 11.07
CA VAL A 22 -41.49 -26.30 10.32
C VAL A 22 -41.96 -25.59 9.05
N THR A 23 -42.45 -24.37 9.18
CA THR A 23 -42.43 -23.45 8.04
C THR A 23 -40.97 -23.39 7.60
N PRO A 24 -40.63 -23.64 6.33
CA PRO A 24 -39.29 -23.38 5.88
C PRO A 24 -39.06 -21.90 6.18
N ALA A 25 -38.14 -21.60 7.13
CA ALA A 25 -37.72 -20.26 7.34
C ALA A 25 -37.36 -19.75 5.94
N SER A 26 -38.08 -18.76 5.46
CA SER A 26 -37.75 -18.11 4.20
C SER A 26 -36.33 -17.58 4.41
N VAL A 27 -35.33 -18.28 3.84
CA VAL A 27 -33.97 -17.82 3.88
C VAL A 27 -33.96 -16.55 3.04
N GLU A 28 -34.18 -15.41 3.72
CA GLU A 28 -34.10 -14.12 3.07
C GLU A 28 -32.76 -14.01 2.35
N ALA A 29 -32.81 -13.42 1.17
CA ALA A 29 -31.61 -13.16 0.38
C ALA A 29 -30.63 -12.34 1.21
N ALA A 30 -29.56 -12.98 1.68
CA ALA A 30 -28.62 -12.35 2.58
C ALA A 30 -27.92 -11.18 1.87
N THR A 31 -28.02 -9.98 2.46
CA THR A 31 -27.32 -8.79 1.98
C THR A 31 -26.14 -8.48 2.89
N LYS A 32 -24.92 -8.56 2.35
CA LYS A 32 -23.70 -8.17 3.03
C LYS A 32 -23.30 -6.74 2.61
N ASN A 33 -22.92 -5.90 3.56
CA ASN A 33 -22.45 -4.55 3.31
C ASN A 33 -20.95 -4.46 3.65
N GLU A 34 -20.19 -3.88 2.74
CA GLU A 34 -18.76 -3.64 2.91
C GLU A 34 -18.40 -2.22 2.49
N SER A 35 -17.21 -1.75 2.89
CA SER A 35 -16.67 -0.46 2.48
C SER A 35 -15.27 -0.66 1.92
N LEU A 36 -14.97 0.03 0.81
CA LEU A 36 -13.70 -0.04 0.11
C LEU A 36 -13.26 1.37 -0.26
N THR A 37 -12.01 1.72 0.05
CA THR A 37 -11.39 2.95 -0.45
C THR A 37 -10.36 2.59 -1.50
N LEU A 38 -10.50 3.14 -2.68
CA LEU A 38 -9.56 3.04 -3.79
C LEU A 38 -9.04 4.43 -4.16
N TYR A 39 -7.86 4.50 -4.73
CA TYR A 39 -7.38 5.70 -5.40
C TYR A 39 -7.68 5.62 -6.90
N LYS A 40 -7.87 6.78 -7.53
CA LYS A 40 -8.13 6.88 -8.97
C LYS A 40 -7.08 6.12 -9.77
N GLY A 41 -7.52 5.23 -10.66
CA GLY A 41 -6.66 4.34 -11.44
C GLY A 41 -6.48 2.94 -10.83
N GLU A 42 -6.75 2.76 -9.52
CA GLU A 42 -6.67 1.43 -8.90
C GLU A 42 -7.77 0.48 -9.38
N THR A 43 -7.44 -0.80 -9.35
CA THR A 43 -8.37 -1.90 -9.55
C THR A 43 -8.36 -2.81 -8.32
N TYR A 44 -9.54 -3.34 -7.99
CA TYR A 44 -9.75 -4.28 -6.90
C TYR A 44 -10.49 -5.50 -7.42
N THR A 45 -9.87 -6.67 -7.32
CA THR A 45 -10.47 -7.93 -7.76
C THR A 45 -10.68 -8.84 -6.56
N TRP A 46 -11.92 -9.29 -6.37
CA TRP A 46 -12.28 -10.14 -5.26
C TRP A 46 -13.29 -11.23 -5.65
N TYR A 47 -13.50 -12.18 -4.76
CA TYR A 47 -14.47 -13.27 -4.93
C TYR A 47 -15.74 -12.97 -4.12
N LEU A 48 -16.90 -13.28 -4.68
CA LEU A 48 -18.11 -13.39 -3.88
C LEU A 48 -18.11 -14.78 -3.23
N THR A 49 -17.85 -14.82 -1.93
CA THR A 49 -17.78 -16.08 -1.17
C THR A 49 -19.18 -16.64 -0.89
N GLY A 50 -19.28 -17.97 -0.70
CA GLY A 50 -20.55 -18.66 -0.39
C GLY A 50 -21.51 -18.79 -1.57
N VAL A 51 -21.08 -18.47 -2.81
CA VAL A 51 -21.92 -18.61 -4.01
C VAL A 51 -21.48 -19.74 -4.90
N LYS A 52 -22.46 -20.41 -5.51
CA LYS A 52 -22.27 -21.37 -6.60
C LYS A 52 -21.92 -20.66 -7.90
N SER A 53 -22.56 -19.50 -8.15
CA SER A 53 -22.36 -18.73 -9.38
C SER A 53 -22.55 -17.23 -9.17
N LEU A 54 -21.86 -16.40 -9.98
CA LEU A 54 -22.15 -14.98 -10.09
C LEU A 54 -23.26 -14.72 -11.09
N SER A 55 -24.23 -13.87 -10.70
CA SER A 55 -25.35 -13.48 -11.56
C SER A 55 -25.11 -12.14 -12.24
N SER A 56 -24.79 -11.12 -11.46
CA SER A 56 -24.61 -9.75 -11.98
C SER A 56 -23.67 -8.91 -11.10
N ALA A 57 -23.13 -7.85 -11.70
CA ALA A 57 -22.43 -6.78 -10.99
C ALA A 57 -22.79 -5.43 -11.62
N SER A 58 -23.05 -4.43 -10.79
CA SER A 58 -23.41 -3.09 -11.23
C SER A 58 -22.82 -2.01 -10.32
N SER A 59 -22.64 -0.79 -10.85
CA SER A 59 -22.23 0.37 -10.09
C SER A 59 -23.30 1.46 -10.22
N SER A 60 -23.66 2.10 -9.09
CA SER A 60 -24.66 3.18 -9.08
C SER A 60 -24.15 4.46 -9.77
N LYS A 61 -22.82 4.68 -9.80
CA LYS A 61 -22.18 5.81 -10.49
C LYS A 61 -20.96 5.33 -11.27
N LYS A 62 -21.16 4.88 -12.51
CA LYS A 62 -20.10 4.34 -13.37
C LYS A 62 -18.98 5.33 -13.68
N ALA A 63 -19.24 6.63 -13.59
CA ALA A 63 -18.22 7.68 -13.73
C ALA A 63 -17.23 7.67 -12.58
N VAL A 64 -17.64 7.26 -11.36
CA VAL A 64 -16.77 7.15 -10.18
C VAL A 64 -16.01 5.83 -10.19
N ALA A 65 -16.71 4.71 -10.32
CA ALA A 65 -16.09 3.41 -10.47
C ALA A 65 -16.96 2.48 -11.31
N THR A 66 -16.32 1.60 -12.08
CA THR A 66 -17.00 0.52 -12.82
C THR A 66 -16.77 -0.81 -12.14
N VAL A 67 -17.63 -1.78 -12.41
CA VAL A 67 -17.45 -3.16 -11.97
C VAL A 67 -17.68 -4.12 -13.13
N LYS A 68 -16.81 -5.14 -13.21
CA LYS A 68 -16.89 -6.23 -14.17
C LYS A 68 -16.97 -7.57 -13.43
N ALA A 69 -17.95 -8.39 -13.75
CA ALA A 69 -18.07 -9.75 -13.22
C ALA A 69 -17.35 -10.74 -14.15
N ASN A 70 -16.53 -11.61 -13.56
CA ASN A 70 -16.02 -12.81 -14.21
C ASN A 70 -16.78 -14.01 -13.63
N LYS A 71 -17.81 -14.46 -14.34
CA LYS A 71 -18.73 -15.52 -13.87
C LYS A 71 -18.01 -16.87 -13.71
N SER A 72 -17.11 -17.24 -14.61
CA SER A 72 -16.38 -18.50 -14.57
C SER A 72 -15.46 -18.60 -13.36
N LYS A 73 -14.81 -17.49 -12.98
CA LYS A 73 -13.93 -17.42 -11.82
C LYS A 73 -14.63 -17.01 -10.52
N LYS A 74 -15.94 -16.72 -10.57
CA LYS A 74 -16.72 -16.15 -9.44
C LYS A 74 -16.08 -14.87 -8.85
N GLN A 75 -15.43 -14.09 -9.70
CA GLN A 75 -14.72 -12.86 -9.35
C GLN A 75 -15.47 -11.63 -9.84
N TYR A 76 -15.29 -10.50 -9.14
CA TYR A 76 -15.66 -9.19 -9.64
C TYR A 76 -14.46 -8.25 -9.51
N THR A 77 -14.31 -7.37 -10.50
CA THR A 77 -13.24 -6.35 -10.52
C THR A 77 -13.87 -4.98 -10.52
N ILE A 78 -13.55 -4.18 -9.50
CA ILE A 78 -13.93 -2.77 -9.39
C ILE A 78 -12.77 -1.94 -9.92
N SER A 79 -13.04 -0.98 -10.83
CA SER A 79 -12.03 -0.07 -11.37
C SER A 79 -12.39 1.37 -11.00
N ALA A 80 -11.53 2.02 -10.24
CA ALA A 80 -11.67 3.41 -9.78
C ALA A 80 -11.33 4.39 -10.89
N LYS A 81 -12.27 5.30 -11.27
CA LYS A 81 -12.11 6.20 -12.43
C LYS A 81 -11.97 7.66 -12.05
N LYS A 82 -12.81 8.14 -11.13
CA LYS A 82 -12.86 9.55 -10.73
C LYS A 82 -13.16 9.64 -9.24
N ALA A 83 -12.56 10.60 -8.57
CA ALA A 83 -12.83 10.87 -7.15
C ALA A 83 -14.33 11.03 -6.87
N GLY A 84 -14.80 10.44 -5.78
CA GLY A 84 -16.20 10.45 -5.37
C GLY A 84 -16.65 9.16 -4.70
N ASN A 85 -17.96 9.02 -4.49
CA ASN A 85 -18.56 7.87 -3.84
C ASN A 85 -19.55 7.18 -4.78
N THR A 86 -19.57 5.84 -4.74
CA THR A 86 -20.52 4.99 -5.45
C THR A 86 -20.83 3.73 -4.63
N VAL A 87 -21.92 3.06 -4.98
CA VAL A 87 -22.23 1.73 -4.45
C VAL A 87 -22.10 0.71 -5.58
N VAL A 88 -21.26 -0.27 -5.38
CA VAL A 88 -21.16 -1.44 -6.25
C VAL A 88 -22.02 -2.54 -5.64
N THR A 89 -22.91 -3.13 -6.46
CA THR A 89 -23.75 -4.26 -6.07
C THR A 89 -23.34 -5.48 -6.87
N VAL A 90 -22.99 -6.56 -6.18
CA VAL A 90 -22.65 -7.86 -6.78
C VAL A 90 -23.66 -8.88 -6.28
N LYS A 91 -24.23 -9.66 -7.22
CA LYS A 91 -25.22 -10.71 -6.90
C LYS A 91 -24.73 -12.06 -7.38
N GLY A 92 -25.04 -13.10 -6.61
CA GLY A 92 -24.75 -14.48 -6.93
C GLY A 92 -25.86 -15.40 -6.41
N LYS A 93 -25.82 -16.65 -6.84
CA LYS A 93 -26.66 -17.73 -6.31
C LYS A 93 -25.82 -18.62 -5.42
N ASP A 94 -26.30 -18.93 -4.22
CA ASP A 94 -25.68 -19.92 -3.33
C ASP A 94 -25.94 -21.35 -3.81
N TYR A 95 -25.48 -22.34 -3.07
CA TYR A 95 -25.66 -23.76 -3.41
C TYR A 95 -27.11 -24.24 -3.30
N SER A 96 -27.94 -23.50 -2.54
CA SER A 96 -29.38 -23.75 -2.42
C SER A 96 -30.22 -22.96 -3.41
N GLY A 97 -29.61 -22.17 -4.30
CA GLY A 97 -30.29 -21.37 -5.31
C GLY A 97 -30.80 -20.01 -4.84
N HIS A 98 -30.59 -19.64 -3.56
CA HIS A 98 -30.96 -18.32 -3.03
C HIS A 98 -30.04 -17.21 -3.54
N THR A 99 -30.56 -16.00 -3.65
CA THR A 99 -29.78 -14.84 -4.09
C THR A 99 -28.97 -14.28 -2.91
N GLN A 100 -27.64 -14.25 -3.07
CA GLN A 100 -26.73 -13.54 -2.19
C GLN A 100 -26.41 -12.19 -2.82
N THR A 101 -26.45 -11.11 -2.03
CA THR A 101 -26.15 -9.75 -2.49
C THR A 101 -25.03 -9.16 -1.65
N LEU A 102 -23.99 -8.65 -2.30
CA LEU A 102 -22.93 -7.85 -1.69
C LEU A 102 -23.08 -6.42 -2.17
N LYS A 103 -23.20 -5.49 -1.24
CA LYS A 103 -23.15 -4.04 -1.51
C LYS A 103 -21.84 -3.48 -0.97
N VAL A 104 -21.00 -2.94 -1.85
CA VAL A 104 -19.73 -2.32 -1.49
C VAL A 104 -19.86 -0.81 -1.64
N LYS A 105 -19.75 -0.06 -0.54
CA LYS A 105 -19.61 1.40 -0.57
C LYS A 105 -18.18 1.71 -1.01
N VAL A 106 -18.02 2.19 -2.25
CA VAL A 106 -16.71 2.52 -2.82
C VAL A 106 -16.49 4.02 -2.73
N THR A 107 -15.43 4.41 -2.02
CA THR A 107 -14.88 5.77 -2.05
C THR A 107 -13.67 5.78 -2.96
N VAL A 108 -13.69 6.60 -4.00
CA VAL A 108 -12.52 6.85 -4.85
C VAL A 108 -11.89 8.16 -4.43
N ALA A 109 -10.63 8.14 -4.01
CA ALA A 109 -9.83 9.30 -3.65
C ALA A 109 -8.84 9.66 -4.77
N GLU A 110 -8.48 10.96 -4.88
CA GLU A 110 -7.35 11.38 -5.71
C GLU A 110 -6.06 11.20 -4.89
N PRO A 111 -5.02 10.53 -5.42
CA PRO A 111 -3.76 10.45 -4.70
C PRO A 111 -3.08 11.83 -4.68
N LYS A 112 -2.39 12.13 -3.56
CA LYS A 112 -1.66 13.37 -3.39
C LYS A 112 -0.21 13.04 -3.02
N PHE A 113 0.69 13.38 -3.93
CA PHE A 113 2.13 13.23 -3.76
C PHE A 113 2.80 14.56 -4.11
N ASP A 114 3.75 14.99 -3.28
CA ASP A 114 4.65 16.07 -3.64
C ASP A 114 5.96 15.43 -4.09
N LEU A 115 6.46 15.84 -5.24
CA LEU A 115 7.66 15.32 -5.87
C LEU A 115 8.67 16.45 -6.06
N LYS A 116 9.94 16.14 -5.81
CA LYS A 116 11.05 17.06 -6.05
C LYS A 116 12.23 16.28 -6.66
N LEU A 117 12.92 16.91 -7.60
CA LEU A 117 14.24 16.50 -8.08
C LEU A 117 15.29 17.40 -7.44
N GLN A 118 16.46 16.82 -7.14
CA GLN A 118 17.61 17.54 -6.64
C GLN A 118 18.88 16.86 -7.11
N LYS A 119 19.93 17.62 -7.46
CA LYS A 119 21.25 17.03 -7.72
C LYS A 119 21.84 16.52 -6.40
N LEU A 120 22.48 15.37 -6.47
CA LEU A 120 23.41 14.89 -5.47
C LEU A 120 24.84 15.07 -6.01
N ASP A 121 25.82 14.84 -5.16
CA ASP A 121 27.19 14.77 -5.58
C ASP A 121 27.42 13.58 -6.53
N GLY A 122 28.37 13.71 -7.44
CA GLY A 122 28.65 12.69 -8.46
C GLY A 122 27.57 12.58 -9.53
N ASN A 123 27.23 11.36 -9.91
CA ASN A 123 26.37 11.04 -11.06
C ASN A 123 24.92 10.72 -10.67
N TYR A 124 24.39 11.36 -9.63
CA TYR A 124 23.08 11.03 -9.10
C TYR A 124 22.13 12.23 -9.03
N ILE A 125 20.85 11.96 -9.27
CA ILE A 125 19.74 12.88 -9.05
C ILE A 125 18.81 12.23 -8.02
N LEU A 126 18.48 12.96 -6.95
CA LEU A 126 17.56 12.53 -5.91
C LEU A 126 16.12 12.77 -6.34
N ILE A 127 15.28 11.78 -6.18
CA ILE A 127 13.83 11.88 -6.14
C ILE A 127 13.39 11.93 -4.68
N SER A 128 12.78 13.01 -4.27
CA SER A 128 12.09 13.12 -2.98
C SER A 128 10.58 13.06 -3.21
N LEU A 129 9.90 12.11 -2.57
CA LEU A 129 8.45 11.93 -2.65
C LEU A 129 7.79 12.03 -1.28
N LYS A 130 6.93 13.02 -1.07
CA LYS A 130 6.07 13.10 0.10
C LYS A 130 4.74 12.41 -0.23
N ASN A 131 4.41 11.38 0.53
CA ASN A 131 3.11 10.72 0.42
C ASN A 131 2.08 11.43 1.32
N ASN A 132 1.31 12.36 0.77
CA ASN A 132 0.24 13.09 1.47
C ASN A 132 -1.10 12.35 1.47
N THR A 133 -1.13 11.09 1.07
CA THR A 133 -2.35 10.27 1.13
C THR A 133 -2.50 9.60 2.50
N LYS A 134 -3.70 9.08 2.78
CA LYS A 134 -3.96 8.25 3.97
C LYS A 134 -3.58 6.78 3.78
N ALA A 135 -2.95 6.42 2.66
CA ALA A 135 -2.54 5.06 2.36
C ALA A 135 -1.03 4.95 2.16
N THR A 136 -0.47 3.83 2.56
CA THR A 136 0.88 3.42 2.21
C THR A 136 0.84 2.68 0.87
N PHE A 137 1.82 2.93 0.01
CA PHE A 137 2.00 2.26 -1.27
C PHE A 137 3.29 1.45 -1.25
N ASP A 138 3.20 0.23 -1.76
CA ASP A 138 4.37 -0.65 -1.88
C ASP A 138 5.31 -0.14 -2.99
N ARG A 139 4.71 0.44 -4.06
CA ARG A 139 5.43 0.98 -5.22
C ARG A 139 4.70 2.21 -5.76
N ILE A 140 5.47 3.23 -6.11
CA ILE A 140 4.99 4.40 -6.87
C ILE A 140 5.88 4.54 -8.08
N ALA A 141 5.32 4.39 -9.29
CA ALA A 141 6.01 4.63 -10.54
C ALA A 141 6.04 6.14 -10.81
N VAL A 142 7.21 6.67 -11.08
CA VAL A 142 7.43 8.06 -11.42
C VAL A 142 8.15 8.15 -12.76
N LYS A 143 7.65 8.97 -13.66
CA LYS A 143 8.32 9.28 -14.92
C LYS A 143 9.02 10.62 -14.78
N TYR A 144 10.31 10.65 -15.09
CA TYR A 144 11.11 11.87 -15.14
C TYR A 144 11.59 12.18 -16.55
N SER A 145 11.90 13.45 -16.79
CA SER A 145 12.63 13.95 -17.95
C SER A 145 13.68 14.96 -17.44
N LEU A 146 14.95 14.58 -17.51
CA LEU A 146 16.09 15.42 -17.16
C LEU A 146 16.52 16.22 -18.36
N LYS A 147 16.75 17.50 -18.19
CA LYS A 147 17.12 18.44 -19.27
C LYS A 147 18.34 19.23 -18.87
N ASP A 148 19.09 19.69 -19.88
CA ASP A 148 20.18 20.64 -19.72
C ASP A 148 19.68 22.10 -19.68
N SER A 149 20.63 23.04 -19.53
CA SER A 149 20.36 24.48 -19.51
C SER A 149 19.80 25.04 -20.83
N SER A 150 19.94 24.33 -21.95
CA SER A 150 19.30 24.67 -23.21
C SER A 150 17.86 24.16 -23.32
N GLY A 151 17.45 23.24 -22.43
CA GLY A 151 16.17 22.53 -22.47
C GLY A 151 16.19 21.23 -23.27
N SER A 152 17.37 20.80 -23.75
CA SER A 152 17.55 19.54 -24.44
C SER A 152 17.42 18.37 -23.45
N GLU A 153 16.75 17.28 -23.86
CA GLU A 153 16.56 16.11 -23.01
C GLU A 153 17.86 15.30 -22.90
N LEU A 154 18.34 15.14 -21.67
CA LEU A 154 19.49 14.31 -21.32
C LEU A 154 19.09 12.86 -21.01
N ALA A 155 17.96 12.68 -20.33
CA ALA A 155 17.40 11.37 -20.00
C ALA A 155 15.90 11.47 -19.71
N ALA A 156 15.14 10.45 -20.13
CA ALA A 156 13.74 10.30 -19.76
C ALA A 156 13.42 8.81 -19.55
N LYS A 157 13.01 8.45 -18.33
CA LYS A 157 12.71 7.07 -17.95
C LYS A 157 11.63 7.03 -16.88
N GLU A 158 11.24 5.83 -16.50
CA GLU A 158 10.40 5.56 -15.33
C GLU A 158 11.25 4.93 -14.23
N GLU A 159 11.04 5.39 -13.00
CA GLU A 159 11.69 4.88 -11.79
C GLU A 159 10.62 4.47 -10.77
N ILE A 160 10.98 3.61 -9.82
CA ILE A 160 10.06 3.09 -8.80
C ILE A 160 10.51 3.55 -7.42
N VAL A 161 9.70 4.38 -6.79
CA VAL A 161 9.85 4.70 -5.36
C VAL A 161 9.13 3.62 -4.55
N TYR A 162 9.89 2.91 -3.73
CA TYR A 162 9.37 1.81 -2.92
C TYR A 162 8.92 2.26 -1.53
N ARG A 163 7.89 1.57 -0.99
CA ARG A 163 7.44 1.70 0.41
C ARG A 163 7.15 3.13 0.84
N ALA A 164 6.39 3.85 0.01
CA ALA A 164 5.96 5.20 0.32
C ALA A 164 4.89 5.19 1.43
N VAL A 165 5.35 5.30 2.68
CA VAL A 165 4.50 5.26 3.88
C VAL A 165 3.63 6.51 3.98
N SER A 166 2.36 6.35 4.37
CA SER A 166 1.40 7.45 4.57
C SER A 166 1.98 8.56 5.46
N GLY A 167 1.94 9.80 4.98
CA GLY A 167 2.42 10.98 5.69
C GLY A 167 3.94 11.12 5.79
N LYS A 168 4.73 10.24 5.16
CA LYS A 168 6.20 10.23 5.25
C LYS A 168 6.87 10.59 3.94
N MET A 169 8.14 10.97 4.01
CA MET A 169 9.02 11.06 2.85
C MET A 169 9.47 9.68 2.42
N ALA A 170 9.67 9.51 1.13
CA ALA A 170 10.39 8.40 0.52
C ALA A 170 11.38 8.97 -0.49
N TYR A 171 12.51 8.32 -0.66
CA TYR A 171 13.59 8.78 -1.50
C TYR A 171 14.02 7.67 -2.45
N GLU A 172 14.51 8.07 -3.63
CA GLU A 172 15.12 7.19 -4.62
C GLU A 172 16.17 7.96 -5.41
N THR A 173 17.15 7.29 -5.97
CA THR A 173 18.20 7.92 -6.77
C THR A 173 18.11 7.52 -8.22
N ILE A 174 18.43 8.46 -9.10
CA ILE A 174 18.61 8.24 -10.55
C ILE A 174 20.11 8.35 -10.84
N TYR A 175 20.70 7.28 -11.35
CA TYR A 175 22.05 7.35 -11.90
C TYR A 175 22.02 7.90 -13.33
N THR A 176 22.85 8.90 -13.62
CA THR A 176 23.07 9.44 -14.95
C THR A 176 24.46 10.04 -15.08
N THR A 177 25.21 9.64 -16.10
CA THR A 177 26.56 10.17 -16.39
C THR A 177 26.57 11.67 -16.76
N SER A 178 25.40 12.25 -16.98
CA SER A 178 25.22 13.66 -17.32
C SER A 178 24.66 14.49 -16.16
N ALA A 179 24.75 14.00 -14.92
CA ALA A 179 24.15 14.67 -13.74
C ALA A 179 24.63 16.12 -13.56
N GLU A 180 25.92 16.39 -13.84
CA GLU A 180 26.52 17.75 -13.80
C GLU A 180 25.82 18.73 -14.74
N ASN A 181 25.35 18.24 -15.91
CA ASN A 181 24.72 19.06 -16.96
C ASN A 181 23.20 19.23 -16.74
N VAL A 182 22.59 18.52 -15.77
CA VAL A 182 21.16 18.60 -15.55
C VAL A 182 20.79 19.96 -14.99
N ASP A 183 19.81 20.61 -15.58
CA ASP A 183 19.10 21.77 -15.06
C ASP A 183 17.80 21.30 -14.40
N ILE A 184 17.75 21.36 -13.09
CA ILE A 184 16.60 20.89 -12.30
C ILE A 184 15.34 21.71 -12.59
N GLU A 185 15.48 23.02 -12.81
CA GLU A 185 14.37 23.95 -13.10
C GLU A 185 13.67 23.62 -14.43
N LYS A 186 14.42 23.09 -15.39
CA LYS A 186 13.91 22.68 -16.71
C LYS A 186 13.49 21.21 -16.76
N SER A 187 13.87 20.44 -15.76
CA SER A 187 13.55 19.02 -15.63
C SER A 187 12.14 18.83 -15.07
N SER A 188 11.59 17.65 -15.24
CA SER A 188 10.24 17.35 -14.75
C SER A 188 10.14 15.93 -14.19
N ILE A 189 9.23 15.77 -13.21
CA ILE A 189 8.88 14.48 -12.64
C ILE A 189 7.39 14.40 -12.36
N LYS A 190 6.78 13.25 -12.60
CA LYS A 190 5.35 13.00 -12.30
C LYS A 190 5.10 11.55 -11.94
N VAL A 191 4.09 11.31 -11.10
CA VAL A 191 3.58 9.96 -10.86
C VAL A 191 2.84 9.45 -12.09
N THR A 192 3.16 8.23 -12.51
CA THR A 192 2.51 7.51 -13.62
C THR A 192 1.69 6.32 -13.15
N GLY A 193 2.01 5.77 -11.98
CA GLY A 193 1.31 4.65 -11.41
C GLY A 193 1.62 4.44 -9.94
N TYR A 194 0.83 3.62 -9.29
CA TYR A 194 1.09 3.21 -7.91
C TYR A 194 0.44 1.86 -7.63
N GLN A 195 1.00 1.14 -6.69
CA GLN A 195 0.56 -0.19 -6.31
C GLN A 195 0.51 -0.33 -4.79
N ARG A 196 -0.60 -0.83 -4.30
CA ARG A 196 -0.79 -1.37 -2.95
C ARG A 196 -1.77 -2.53 -3.02
N ASN A 197 -1.83 -3.34 -1.99
CA ASN A 197 -2.87 -4.36 -1.90
C ASN A 197 -4.06 -3.77 -1.11
N PRO A 198 -5.22 -3.50 -1.74
CA PRO A 198 -6.37 -2.90 -1.08
C PRO A 198 -7.06 -3.82 -0.06
N ASP A 199 -6.73 -5.12 -0.03
CA ASP A 199 -7.22 -6.09 0.97
C ASP A 199 -6.57 -5.91 2.33
N TYR A 200 -5.42 -5.25 2.36
CA TYR A 200 -4.70 -4.96 3.60
C TYR A 200 -4.91 -3.52 4.05
N LYS A 201 -5.15 -3.37 5.34
CA LYS A 201 -5.08 -2.07 6.00
C LYS A 201 -3.64 -1.83 6.41
N TYR A 202 -2.99 -0.91 5.73
CA TYR A 202 -1.64 -0.47 6.06
C TYR A 202 -1.71 0.49 7.25
N LYS A 203 -0.95 0.22 8.29
CA LYS A 203 -0.85 1.06 9.48
C LYS A 203 0.58 1.53 9.67
N THR A 204 0.79 2.83 9.62
CA THR A 204 2.09 3.46 9.93
C THR A 204 2.47 3.16 11.38
N VAL A 205 3.72 2.82 11.60
CA VAL A 205 4.29 2.59 12.93
C VAL A 205 4.90 3.91 13.43
N GLY A 206 4.52 4.30 14.64
CA GLY A 206 5.11 5.47 15.29
C GLY A 206 6.54 5.19 15.80
N THR A 207 7.30 6.25 16.01
CA THR A 207 8.69 6.17 16.52
C THR A 207 8.80 5.62 17.95
N ASP A 208 7.70 5.64 18.71
CA ASP A 208 7.58 4.98 20.01
C ASP A 208 7.60 3.45 19.92
N LYS A 209 7.26 2.90 18.77
CA LYS A 209 7.11 1.46 18.51
C LYS A 209 8.10 0.88 17.50
N LEU A 210 8.62 1.69 16.60
CA LEU A 210 9.75 1.38 15.72
C LEU A 210 10.86 2.35 16.06
N ALA A 211 11.99 1.87 16.56
CA ALA A 211 13.15 2.68 16.86
C ALA A 211 14.33 2.23 15.98
N VAL A 212 15.05 3.21 15.46
CA VAL A 212 16.31 3.01 14.74
C VAL A 212 17.35 3.89 15.42
N SER A 213 18.49 3.32 15.79
CA SER A 213 19.58 4.02 16.46
C SER A 213 20.93 3.55 15.93
N ILE A 214 21.90 4.44 15.95
CA ILE A 214 23.28 4.15 15.56
C ILE A 214 23.94 3.30 16.64
N VAL A 215 24.72 2.31 16.20
CA VAL A 215 25.63 1.52 17.02
C VAL A 215 26.93 1.28 16.25
N ASP A 216 28.03 0.99 16.97
CA ASP A 216 29.34 0.68 16.40
C ASP A 216 29.86 1.79 15.46
N GLU A 217 29.63 3.08 15.80
CA GLU A 217 30.10 4.21 14.99
C GLU A 217 31.62 4.35 15.08
N GLN A 218 32.25 4.48 13.92
CA GLN A 218 33.68 4.76 13.76
C GLN A 218 33.87 5.90 12.78
N THR A 219 34.68 6.87 13.14
CA THR A 219 34.96 8.05 12.34
C THR A 219 36.43 8.08 11.94
N SER A 220 36.69 8.28 10.66
CA SER A 220 37.99 8.61 10.09
C SER A 220 37.95 10.00 9.44
N ASP A 221 39.06 10.45 8.86
CA ASP A 221 39.13 11.74 8.15
C ASP A 221 38.21 11.78 6.90
N THR A 222 38.00 10.64 6.28
CA THR A 222 37.29 10.53 5.00
C THR A 222 35.92 9.88 5.10
N ARG A 223 35.61 9.17 6.20
CA ARG A 223 34.43 8.34 6.28
C ARG A 223 33.95 8.16 7.73
N ILE A 224 32.64 8.09 7.88
CA ILE A 224 31.95 7.60 9.08
C ILE A 224 31.34 6.26 8.72
N THR A 225 31.61 5.22 9.51
CA THR A 225 30.96 3.91 9.38
C THR A 225 30.18 3.61 10.65
N PHE A 226 29.02 2.97 10.50
CA PHE A 226 28.17 2.58 11.62
C PHE A 226 27.23 1.45 11.23
N LYS A 227 26.63 0.83 12.21
CA LYS A 227 25.50 -0.07 12.05
C LYS A 227 24.26 0.56 12.66
N LEU A 228 23.10 0.09 12.23
CA LEU A 228 21.82 0.50 12.82
C LEU A 228 21.27 -0.64 13.67
N LYS A 229 20.88 -0.29 14.89
CA LYS A 229 20.06 -1.15 15.74
C LYS A 229 18.59 -0.79 15.48
N GLU A 230 17.87 -1.71 14.90
CA GLU A 230 16.44 -1.61 14.57
C GLU A 230 15.63 -2.38 15.62
N VAL A 231 14.60 -1.76 16.21
CA VAL A 231 13.78 -2.35 17.27
C VAL A 231 12.30 -2.23 16.91
N ASN A 232 11.65 -3.37 16.71
CA ASN A 232 10.20 -3.45 16.57
C ASN A 232 9.55 -3.79 17.91
N LYS A 233 8.89 -2.83 18.54
CA LYS A 233 8.15 -3.03 19.79
C LYS A 233 6.69 -3.49 19.58
N THR A 234 6.24 -3.65 18.33
CA THR A 234 4.88 -4.08 18.02
C THR A 234 4.72 -5.60 18.13
N SER A 235 3.48 -6.07 18.13
CA SER A 235 3.13 -7.49 17.99
C SER A 235 2.91 -7.92 16.52
N GLN A 236 3.32 -7.07 15.58
CA GLN A 236 3.14 -7.28 14.14
C GLN A 236 4.50 -7.30 13.45
N TYR A 237 4.56 -7.93 12.29
CA TYR A 237 5.69 -7.80 11.39
C TYR A 237 5.73 -6.39 10.81
N VAL A 238 6.89 -5.72 10.86
CA VAL A 238 7.06 -4.34 10.38
C VAL A 238 7.93 -4.34 9.13
N TYR A 239 7.41 -3.67 8.10
CA TYR A 239 8.13 -3.34 6.87
C TYR A 239 8.44 -1.85 6.86
N GLY A 240 9.55 -1.46 6.24
CA GLY A 240 9.89 -0.06 6.11
C GLY A 240 11.16 0.19 5.31
N LYS A 241 11.56 1.44 5.32
CA LYS A 241 12.86 1.90 4.80
C LYS A 241 13.55 2.79 5.83
N VAL A 242 14.85 2.74 5.82
CA VAL A 242 15.74 3.70 6.48
C VAL A 242 16.56 4.38 5.39
N TYR A 243 16.79 5.66 5.55
CA TYR A 243 17.60 6.50 4.68
C TYR A 243 18.65 7.20 5.51
N ILE A 244 19.85 7.21 5.03
CA ILE A 244 20.97 7.99 5.54
C ILE A 244 21.18 9.14 4.54
N LEU A 245 20.84 10.35 4.96
CA LEU A 245 20.92 11.55 4.14
C LEU A 245 22.16 12.35 4.58
N SER A 246 23.11 12.57 3.68
CA SER A 246 24.26 13.42 3.93
C SER A 246 23.98 14.83 3.45
N TYR A 247 24.39 15.82 4.22
CA TYR A 247 24.12 17.24 3.97
C TYR A 247 25.40 18.05 3.85
N ASP A 248 25.33 19.12 3.04
CA ASP A 248 26.30 20.21 3.06
C ASP A 248 25.98 21.24 4.16
N ALA A 249 26.88 22.19 4.38
CA ALA A 249 26.70 23.27 5.37
C ALA A 249 25.51 24.20 5.05
N SER A 250 24.99 24.20 3.84
CA SER A 250 23.79 24.94 3.41
C SER A 250 22.50 24.18 3.65
N GLY A 251 22.59 22.92 4.12
CA GLY A 251 21.45 22.04 4.37
C GLY A 251 20.90 21.36 3.10
N ASN A 252 21.67 21.33 2.02
CA ASN A 252 21.30 20.55 0.84
C ASN A 252 21.70 19.10 1.05
N ILE A 253 20.85 18.16 0.60
CA ILE A 253 21.20 16.74 0.55
C ILE A 253 22.23 16.57 -0.57
N ILE A 254 23.39 15.99 -0.25
CA ILE A 254 24.47 15.75 -1.20
C ILE A 254 24.65 14.27 -1.50
N ASP A 255 24.18 13.38 -0.63
CA ASP A 255 24.24 11.94 -0.82
C ASP A 255 23.09 11.23 -0.10
N LEU A 256 22.78 10.02 -0.56
CA LEU A 256 21.75 9.13 0.00
C LEU A 256 22.25 7.68 -0.01
N GLU A 257 22.27 7.06 1.17
CA GLU A 257 22.23 5.61 1.30
C GLU A 257 20.88 5.14 1.84
N ASP A 258 20.44 3.94 1.51
CA ASP A 258 19.20 3.40 2.01
C ASP A 258 19.27 1.92 2.41
N GLY A 259 18.35 1.51 3.29
CA GLY A 259 18.20 0.13 3.74
C GLY A 259 16.73 -0.24 3.92
N LEU A 260 16.49 -1.55 3.92
CA LEU A 260 15.17 -2.11 4.15
C LEU A 260 14.98 -2.48 5.61
N ILE A 261 13.93 -1.94 6.24
CA ILE A 261 13.45 -2.42 7.53
C ILE A 261 12.53 -3.62 7.28
N SER A 262 12.85 -4.74 7.93
CA SER A 262 12.12 -6.00 7.84
C SER A 262 12.30 -6.72 9.16
N LEU A 263 11.34 -6.55 10.08
CA LEU A 263 11.44 -7.00 11.47
C LEU A 263 10.24 -7.84 11.86
N ASP A 264 10.51 -8.99 12.45
CA ASP A 264 9.49 -9.80 13.11
C ASP A 264 8.89 -9.07 14.33
N LYS A 265 7.79 -9.60 14.85
CA LYS A 265 7.17 -9.08 16.08
C LYS A 265 8.18 -9.09 17.24
N LYS A 266 8.31 -7.95 17.91
CA LYS A 266 9.21 -7.79 19.06
C LYS A 266 10.70 -8.05 18.75
N GLU A 267 11.09 -8.02 17.48
CA GLU A 267 12.45 -8.24 17.06
C GLU A 267 13.34 -7.02 17.33
N THR A 268 14.59 -7.32 17.66
CA THR A 268 15.72 -6.39 17.62
C THR A 268 16.76 -6.94 16.68
N LYS A 269 17.20 -6.14 15.73
CA LYS A 269 18.17 -6.53 14.69
C LYS A 269 19.24 -5.46 14.57
N THR A 270 20.46 -5.88 14.28
CA THR A 270 21.56 -4.99 13.87
C THR A 270 21.79 -5.17 12.37
N THR A 271 21.88 -4.07 11.64
CA THR A 271 22.08 -4.06 10.19
C THR A 271 23.54 -4.41 9.82
N PRO A 272 23.84 -4.69 8.55
CA PRO A 272 25.17 -4.51 8.00
C PRO A 272 25.67 -3.08 8.22
N GLU A 273 26.95 -2.86 7.96
CA GLU A 273 27.60 -1.55 8.07
C GLU A 273 27.13 -0.61 6.96
N PHE A 274 26.83 0.61 7.32
CA PHE A 274 26.65 1.76 6.44
C PHE A 274 27.90 2.63 6.43
N SER A 275 28.11 3.38 5.36
CA SER A 275 29.24 4.29 5.21
C SER A 275 28.79 5.65 4.72
N VAL A 276 29.13 6.72 5.45
CA VAL A 276 28.95 8.10 5.01
C VAL A 276 30.32 8.68 4.68
N PHE A 277 30.49 9.16 3.45
CA PHE A 277 31.74 9.76 3.00
C PHE A 277 31.80 11.24 3.38
N LYS A 278 32.87 11.66 4.07
CA LYS A 278 33.09 13.03 4.57
C LYS A 278 33.89 13.89 3.63
N SER A 279 34.92 13.31 3.04
CA SER A 279 35.80 14.00 2.10
C SER A 279 36.27 12.99 1.07
N SER A 280 35.72 13.08 -0.09
CA SER A 280 36.19 12.34 -1.26
C SER A 280 36.06 13.27 -2.45
N TYR A 281 36.60 12.86 -3.57
CA TYR A 281 36.27 13.49 -4.86
C TYR A 281 34.77 13.63 -5.09
N SER A 282 33.97 12.79 -4.41
CA SER A 282 32.52 12.73 -4.58
C SER A 282 31.75 13.64 -3.60
N HIS A 283 32.30 13.96 -2.40
CA HIS A 283 31.56 14.70 -1.36
C HIS A 283 32.45 15.76 -0.67
N PRO A 284 32.91 16.78 -1.40
CA PRO A 284 33.85 17.79 -0.86
C PRO A 284 33.23 18.69 0.20
N ASN A 285 31.89 18.76 0.26
CA ASN A 285 31.16 19.75 1.08
C ASN A 285 30.35 19.10 2.21
N PHE A 286 30.68 17.86 2.61
CA PHE A 286 29.97 17.18 3.70
C PHE A 286 30.04 17.98 5.01
N ASP A 287 28.90 18.18 5.67
CA ASP A 287 28.76 18.80 6.99
C ASP A 287 28.29 17.78 8.05
N HIS A 288 27.10 17.18 7.82
CA HIS A 288 26.51 16.20 8.72
C HIS A 288 25.66 15.18 7.98
N TYR A 289 25.14 14.20 8.71
CA TYR A 289 24.16 13.26 8.18
C TYR A 289 22.98 13.10 9.13
N GLU A 290 21.85 12.68 8.57
CA GLU A 290 20.63 12.34 9.31
C GLU A 290 20.14 10.95 8.95
N ILE A 291 19.52 10.27 9.93
CA ILE A 291 18.83 9.02 9.71
C ILE A 291 17.33 9.27 9.71
N VAL A 292 16.71 9.06 8.56
CA VAL A 292 15.27 9.16 8.37
C VAL A 292 14.71 7.76 8.13
N TYR A 293 13.68 7.38 8.88
CA TYR A 293 13.08 6.07 8.69
C TYR A 293 11.56 6.10 8.79
N SER A 294 10.94 5.11 8.18
CA SER A 294 9.50 4.90 8.26
C SER A 294 9.18 3.42 8.22
N GLY A 295 8.13 3.03 8.92
CA GLY A 295 7.66 1.66 8.93
C GLY A 295 6.15 1.56 8.95
N TYR A 296 5.65 0.43 8.50
CA TYR A 296 4.24 0.07 8.53
C TYR A 296 4.06 -1.43 8.76
N TYR A 297 2.89 -1.80 9.22
CA TYR A 297 2.43 -3.18 9.24
C TYR A 297 1.07 -3.30 8.54
N THR A 298 0.73 -4.51 8.14
CA THR A 298 -0.55 -4.80 7.47
C THR A 298 -1.46 -5.59 8.39
N THR A 299 -2.77 -5.28 8.35
CA THR A 299 -3.83 -6.08 8.96
C THR A 299 -4.88 -6.40 7.89
N LYS A 300 -5.50 -7.56 8.01
CA LYS A 300 -6.66 -7.94 7.19
C LYS A 300 -7.91 -7.23 7.64
#